data_7c50476503457dd408a9bcd86e8464c8
#
_entry.id   7c50476503457dd408a9bcd86e8464c8
#
_cell.length_a   1.000
_cell.length_b   1.000
_cell.length_c   1.000
_cell.angle_alpha   90.00
_cell.angle_beta   90.00
_cell.angle_gamma   90.00
#
_symmetry.space_group_name_H-M   'P 1'
#
loop_
_entity.id
_entity.type
_entity.pdbx_description
1 polymer ?
#
loop_
_entity_poly.entity_id
_entity_poly.type
_entity_poly.pdbx_seq_one_letter_code
_entity_poly.pdbx_strand_id
1 'polypeptide(L)'
;MAIYHQTIKALSRAAGRSSVAASAYRAGVELVDERTGLVHDFTRKRDVIESALILPGGGTADRAKFWNAVEAKHRRRDAFVAREVEVALPAELSSAERHALAFSYAQELANRYGVAADVALHMSRTVTAAELEKNPNQHVEIDPETGRQHNGN
;
A
#
# COMPACT_ATOMS: atom_id res chain seq x y z
N MET A 1 22.29 -5.58 -6.76
CA MET A 1 21.76 -4.52 -7.66
C MET A 1 20.29 -4.29 -7.31
N ALA A 2 19.93 -3.05 -6.97
CA ALA A 2 18.54 -2.71 -6.70
C ALA A 2 17.72 -2.79 -7.99
N ILE A 3 16.62 -3.52 -7.96
CA ILE A 3 15.66 -3.56 -9.07
C ILE A 3 14.61 -2.49 -8.79
N TYR A 4 14.59 -1.46 -9.63
CA TYR A 4 13.55 -0.45 -9.56
C TYR A 4 12.25 -1.00 -10.16
N HIS A 5 11.20 -1.00 -9.34
CA HIS A 5 9.85 -1.31 -9.80
C HIS A 5 8.87 -0.31 -9.22
N GLN A 6 8.11 0.33 -10.09
CA GLN A 6 7.04 1.25 -9.69
C GLN A 6 5.85 1.05 -10.60
N THR A 7 4.67 0.93 -10.02
CA THR A 7 3.39 0.98 -10.74
C THR A 7 2.51 2.08 -10.18
N ILE A 8 1.78 2.74 -11.08
CA ILE A 8 0.79 3.76 -10.71
C ILE A 8 -0.53 3.36 -11.34
N LYS A 9 -1.57 3.22 -10.51
CA LYS A 9 -2.92 2.83 -10.93
C LYS A 9 -3.95 3.81 -10.38
N ALA A 10 -4.92 4.18 -11.20
CA ALA A 10 -6.09 4.91 -10.74
C ALA A 10 -7.09 3.96 -10.06
N LEU A 11 -7.62 4.36 -8.92
CA LEU A 11 -8.68 3.67 -8.22
C LEU A 11 -10.02 4.22 -8.70
N SER A 12 -10.68 3.46 -9.57
CA SER A 12 -11.97 3.85 -10.16
C SER A 12 -13.13 3.13 -9.52
N ARG A 13 -14.17 3.89 -9.18
CA ARG A 13 -15.43 3.33 -8.69
C ARG A 13 -16.15 2.52 -9.78
N ALA A 14 -16.00 2.86 -11.05
CA ALA A 14 -16.58 2.11 -12.17
C ALA A 14 -16.10 0.65 -12.24
N ALA A 15 -14.88 0.38 -11.73
CA ALA A 15 -14.35 -0.98 -11.59
C ALA A 15 -14.81 -1.70 -10.31
N GLY A 16 -15.82 -1.18 -9.60
CA GLY A 16 -16.31 -1.74 -8.33
C GLY A 16 -15.36 -1.53 -7.14
N ARG A 17 -14.41 -0.61 -7.24
CA ARG A 17 -13.40 -0.36 -6.21
C ARG A 17 -13.85 0.75 -5.27
N SER A 18 -13.46 0.61 -3.99
CA SER A 18 -13.66 1.59 -2.93
C SER A 18 -12.33 2.02 -2.35
N SER A 19 -12.16 3.32 -2.10
CA SER A 19 -10.97 3.82 -1.41
C SER A 19 -10.90 3.36 0.04
N VAL A 20 -12.05 3.19 0.71
CA VAL A 20 -12.14 2.63 2.06
C VAL A 20 -11.64 1.18 2.07
N ALA A 21 -12.12 0.35 1.13
CA ALA A 21 -11.67 -1.04 1.01
C ALA A 21 -10.19 -1.16 0.69
N ALA A 22 -9.68 -0.33 -0.23
CA ALA A 22 -8.27 -0.31 -0.60
C ALA A 22 -7.38 0.11 0.57
N SER A 23 -7.77 1.13 1.33
CA SER A 23 -7.05 1.56 2.52
C SER A 23 -7.04 0.49 3.61
N ALA A 24 -8.20 -0.14 3.89
CA ALA A 24 -8.31 -1.23 4.85
C ALA A 24 -7.37 -2.40 4.49
N TYR A 25 -7.35 -2.78 3.21
CA TYR A 25 -6.48 -3.84 2.71
C TYR A 25 -5.00 -3.51 2.86
N ARG A 26 -4.57 -2.31 2.46
CA ARG A 26 -3.16 -1.88 2.52
C ARG A 26 -2.66 -1.75 3.96
N ALA A 27 -3.49 -1.19 4.84
CA ALA A 27 -3.13 -1.00 6.25
C ALA A 27 -3.32 -2.25 7.12
N GLY A 28 -4.03 -3.28 6.62
CA GLY A 28 -4.33 -4.48 7.40
C GLY A 28 -5.26 -4.19 8.59
N VAL A 29 -6.28 -3.36 8.38
CA VAL A 29 -7.23 -2.93 9.40
C VAL A 29 -8.67 -3.22 9.01
N GLU A 30 -9.59 -3.05 9.96
CA GLU A 30 -11.02 -3.07 9.69
C GLU A 30 -11.52 -1.64 9.46
N LEU A 31 -12.21 -1.41 8.36
CA LEU A 31 -12.90 -0.15 8.06
C LEU A 31 -14.32 -0.42 7.55
N VAL A 32 -15.25 0.45 7.93
CA VAL A 32 -16.62 0.45 7.41
C VAL A 32 -16.71 1.44 6.26
N ASP A 33 -17.17 0.98 5.09
CA ASP A 33 -17.53 1.85 3.97
C ASP A 33 -18.97 2.36 4.19
N GLU A 34 -19.11 3.60 4.65
CA GLU A 34 -20.41 4.19 4.97
C GLU A 34 -21.33 4.35 3.75
N ARG A 35 -20.74 4.46 2.55
CA ARG A 35 -21.50 4.57 1.30
C ARG A 35 -22.24 3.27 0.94
N THR A 36 -21.63 2.13 1.25
CA THR A 36 -22.16 0.78 0.91
C THR A 36 -22.68 0.03 2.12
N GLY A 37 -22.31 0.44 3.33
CA GLY A 37 -22.55 -0.30 4.57
C GLY A 37 -21.68 -1.54 4.74
N LEU A 38 -20.72 -1.79 3.84
CA LEU A 38 -19.84 -2.96 3.90
C LEU A 38 -18.72 -2.76 4.90
N VAL A 39 -18.44 -3.82 5.65
CA VAL A 39 -17.27 -3.91 6.54
C VAL A 39 -16.13 -4.60 5.79
N HIS A 40 -14.99 -3.94 5.72
CA HIS A 40 -13.76 -4.47 5.12
C HIS A 40 -12.78 -4.79 6.24
N ASP A 41 -12.70 -6.07 6.62
CA ASP A 41 -11.82 -6.56 7.67
C ASP A 41 -10.61 -7.29 7.09
N PHE A 42 -9.45 -6.69 7.24
CA PHE A 42 -8.15 -7.24 6.87
C PHE A 42 -7.19 -7.37 8.06
N THR A 43 -7.73 -7.42 9.29
CA THR A 43 -6.94 -7.52 10.53
C THR A 43 -6.13 -8.80 10.64
N ARG A 44 -6.46 -9.83 9.83
CA ARG A 44 -5.72 -11.09 9.77
C ARG A 44 -4.45 -11.04 8.92
N LYS A 45 -4.24 -9.95 8.16
CA LYS A 45 -2.99 -9.77 7.39
C LYS A 45 -1.80 -9.68 8.35
N ARG A 46 -0.72 -10.39 8.01
CA ARG A 46 0.50 -10.45 8.82
C ARG A 46 1.71 -9.80 8.16
N ASP A 47 1.55 -9.34 6.92
CA ASP A 47 2.61 -8.77 6.10
C ASP A 47 2.72 -7.24 6.20
N VAL A 48 1.80 -6.58 6.90
CA VAL A 48 1.87 -5.13 7.12
C VAL A 48 2.79 -4.82 8.29
N ILE A 49 3.91 -4.14 8.00
CA ILE A 49 4.88 -3.73 9.02
C ILE A 49 4.40 -2.46 9.72
N GLU A 50 4.01 -1.46 8.93
CA GLU A 50 3.59 -0.16 9.42
C GLU A 50 2.72 0.56 8.38
N SER A 51 1.81 1.39 8.83
CA SER A 51 1.00 2.24 7.96
C SER A 51 0.67 3.57 8.63
N ALA A 52 0.52 4.63 7.83
CA ALA A 52 0.05 5.93 8.29
C ALA A 52 -0.66 6.69 7.17
N LEU A 53 -1.61 7.53 7.53
CA LEU A 53 -2.21 8.51 6.64
C LEU A 53 -1.55 9.86 6.88
N ILE A 54 -0.73 10.29 5.92
CA ILE A 54 0.11 11.48 6.00
C ILE A 54 -0.58 12.65 5.32
N LEU A 55 -0.58 13.80 5.99
CA LEU A 55 -1.15 15.04 5.45
C LEU A 55 -0.07 15.94 4.85
N PRO A 56 -0.42 16.82 3.90
CA PRO A 56 0.47 17.88 3.44
C PRO A 56 0.96 18.72 4.61
N GLY A 57 2.25 19.04 4.62
CA GLY A 57 2.88 19.78 5.70
C GLY A 57 3.18 18.99 6.97
N GLY A 58 2.85 17.71 6.99
CA GLY A 58 3.04 16.79 8.12
C GLY A 58 1.75 16.54 8.92
N GLY A 59 1.84 15.64 9.88
CA GLY A 59 0.70 15.19 10.67
C GLY A 59 -0.04 14.01 10.06
N THR A 60 -1.02 13.52 10.79
CA THR A 60 -1.84 12.35 10.45
C THR A 60 -3.31 12.65 10.59
N ALA A 61 -4.16 11.82 9.98
CA ALA A 61 -5.61 11.89 10.10
C ALA A 61 -6.20 10.51 10.41
N ASP A 62 -7.42 10.50 10.92
CA ASP A 62 -8.19 9.27 11.08
C ASP A 62 -8.52 8.67 9.71
N ARG A 63 -8.07 7.46 9.47
CA ARG A 63 -8.19 6.77 8.19
C ARG A 63 -9.64 6.55 7.78
N ALA A 64 -10.48 6.10 8.71
CA ALA A 64 -11.88 5.83 8.43
C ALA A 64 -12.63 7.11 8.05
N LYS A 65 -12.46 8.17 8.81
CA LYS A 65 -13.09 9.48 8.53
C LYS A 65 -12.62 10.06 7.21
N PHE A 66 -11.32 10.00 6.94
CA PHE A 66 -10.75 10.56 5.72
C PHE A 66 -11.29 9.87 4.47
N TRP A 67 -11.18 8.54 4.39
CA TRP A 67 -11.59 7.81 3.20
C TRP A 67 -13.10 7.79 2.99
N ASN A 68 -13.89 7.75 4.05
CA ASN A 68 -15.35 7.92 3.94
C ASN A 68 -15.73 9.33 3.45
N ALA A 69 -15.00 10.37 3.87
CA ALA A 69 -15.20 11.73 3.33
C ALA A 69 -14.85 11.82 1.84
N VAL A 70 -13.80 11.14 1.39
CA VAL A 70 -13.44 11.05 -0.04
C VAL A 70 -14.57 10.37 -0.82
N GLU A 71 -15.08 9.23 -0.35
CA GLU A 71 -16.19 8.52 -0.99
C GLU A 71 -17.47 9.36 -1.05
N ALA A 72 -17.79 10.10 0.02
CA ALA A 72 -18.96 10.97 0.07
C ALA A 72 -18.86 12.18 -0.87
N LYS A 73 -17.65 12.72 -1.05
CA LYS A 73 -17.39 13.87 -1.93
C LYS A 73 -17.51 13.50 -3.40
N HIS A 74 -17.05 12.34 -3.79
CA HIS A 74 -17.04 11.86 -5.16
C HIS A 74 -18.30 11.07 -5.50
N ARG A 75 -19.36 11.75 -5.95
CA ARG A 75 -20.69 11.15 -6.17
C ARG A 75 -20.85 10.41 -7.49
N ARG A 76 -20.00 10.63 -8.47
CA ARG A 76 -20.10 10.00 -9.79
C ARG A 76 -19.83 8.51 -9.72
N ARG A 77 -20.56 7.71 -10.52
CA ARG A 77 -20.38 6.26 -10.63
C ARG A 77 -19.00 5.87 -11.16
N ASP A 78 -18.39 6.71 -11.97
CA ASP A 78 -17.09 6.52 -12.63
C ASP A 78 -15.97 7.35 -11.97
N ALA A 79 -16.18 7.86 -10.76
CA ALA A 79 -15.21 8.70 -10.08
C ALA A 79 -13.87 7.97 -9.84
N PHE A 80 -12.78 8.68 -10.07
CA PHE A 80 -11.46 8.30 -9.58
C PHE A 80 -11.31 8.83 -8.16
N VAL A 81 -11.26 7.93 -7.19
CA VAL A 81 -11.26 8.28 -5.76
C VAL A 81 -9.87 8.30 -5.15
N ALA A 82 -8.89 7.63 -5.78
CA ALA A 82 -7.50 7.65 -5.35
C ALA A 82 -6.57 7.25 -6.49
N ARG A 83 -5.27 7.39 -6.26
CA ARG A 83 -4.20 6.74 -7.05
C ARG A 83 -3.41 5.84 -6.14
N GLU A 84 -3.16 4.63 -6.59
CA GLU A 84 -2.25 3.70 -5.93
C GLU A 84 -0.88 3.81 -6.57
N VAL A 85 0.13 3.98 -5.73
CA VAL A 85 1.54 3.95 -6.12
C VAL A 85 2.19 2.79 -5.38
N GLU A 86 2.65 1.80 -6.11
CA GLU A 86 3.36 0.64 -5.56
C GLU A 86 4.83 0.73 -5.96
N VAL A 87 5.71 0.68 -4.98
CA VAL A 87 7.15 0.84 -5.16
C VAL A 87 7.87 -0.30 -4.46
N ALA A 88 8.77 -0.98 -5.18
CA ALA A 88 9.69 -1.91 -4.58
C ALA A 88 10.83 -1.14 -3.92
N LEU A 89 11.07 -1.42 -2.63
CA LEU A 89 12.20 -0.85 -1.91
C LEU A 89 13.46 -1.68 -2.14
N PRO A 90 14.65 -1.07 -2.24
CA PRO A 90 15.90 -1.80 -2.40
C PRO A 90 16.12 -2.79 -1.25
N ALA A 91 16.48 -4.03 -1.60
CA ALA A 91 16.76 -5.08 -0.63
C ALA A 91 18.03 -4.81 0.18
N GLU A 92 18.93 -4.03 -0.36
CA GLU A 92 20.21 -3.65 0.26
C GLU A 92 20.07 -2.69 1.44
N LEU A 93 18.92 -2.01 1.55
CA LEU A 93 18.63 -1.10 2.65
C LEU A 93 18.24 -1.86 3.91
N SER A 94 18.67 -1.37 5.06
CA SER A 94 18.18 -1.82 6.36
C SER A 94 16.68 -1.52 6.53
N SER A 95 16.04 -2.15 7.49
CA SER A 95 14.63 -1.90 7.81
C SER A 95 14.35 -0.43 8.15
N ALA A 96 15.26 0.22 8.89
CA ALA A 96 15.14 1.63 9.23
C ALA A 96 15.26 2.55 8.00
N GLU A 97 16.17 2.24 7.08
CA GLU A 97 16.36 2.99 5.83
C GLU A 97 15.16 2.82 4.89
N ARG A 98 14.62 1.61 4.77
CA ARG A 98 13.40 1.35 3.98
C ARG A 98 12.20 2.13 4.53
N HIS A 99 12.04 2.14 5.85
CA HIS A 99 11.01 2.94 6.53
C HIS A 99 11.19 4.43 6.21
N ALA A 100 12.39 4.98 6.44
CA ALA A 100 12.67 6.39 6.19
C ALA A 100 12.42 6.77 4.72
N LEU A 101 12.84 5.93 3.77
CA LEU A 101 12.64 6.15 2.33
C LEU A 101 11.14 6.16 1.98
N ALA A 102 10.38 5.15 2.41
CA ALA A 102 8.95 5.04 2.11
C ALA A 102 8.15 6.23 2.67
N PHE A 103 8.38 6.57 3.92
CA PHE A 103 7.64 7.65 4.60
C PHE A 103 8.05 9.04 4.10
N SER A 104 9.32 9.27 3.80
CA SER A 104 9.78 10.54 3.21
C SER A 104 9.24 10.71 1.79
N TYR A 105 9.18 9.64 1.01
CA TYR A 105 8.58 9.67 -0.33
C TYR A 105 7.08 9.98 -0.27
N ALA A 106 6.34 9.36 0.65
CA ALA A 106 4.93 9.65 0.86
C ALA A 106 4.70 11.11 1.29
N GLN A 107 5.53 11.64 2.18
CA GLN A 107 5.45 13.04 2.62
C GLN A 107 5.77 14.01 1.47
N GLU A 108 6.76 13.69 0.64
CA GLU A 108 7.10 14.49 -0.56
C GLU A 108 5.92 14.53 -1.54
N LEU A 109 5.27 13.41 -1.82
CA LEU A 109 4.08 13.36 -2.67
C LEU A 109 2.94 14.19 -2.07
N ALA A 110 2.69 14.05 -0.76
CA ALA A 110 1.66 14.81 -0.07
C ALA A 110 1.89 16.33 -0.17
N ASN A 111 3.12 16.77 0.07
CA ASN A 111 3.49 18.18 0.02
C ASN A 111 3.44 18.75 -1.40
N ARG A 112 3.99 18.00 -2.35
CA ARG A 112 4.09 18.45 -3.75
C ARG A 112 2.73 18.62 -4.41
N TYR A 113 1.80 17.71 -4.15
CA TYR A 113 0.49 17.69 -4.81
C TYR A 113 -0.65 18.19 -3.92
N GLY A 114 -0.37 18.56 -2.67
CA GLY A 114 -1.40 19.02 -1.73
C GLY A 114 -2.45 17.94 -1.42
N VAL A 115 -2.05 16.69 -1.32
CA VAL A 115 -2.93 15.53 -1.13
C VAL A 115 -2.53 14.76 0.13
N ALA A 116 -3.47 13.99 0.70
CA ALA A 116 -3.10 13.01 1.71
C ALA A 116 -2.47 11.77 1.04
N ALA A 117 -1.47 11.19 1.69
CA ALA A 117 -0.83 9.95 1.28
C ALA A 117 -1.04 8.86 2.33
N ASP A 118 -1.75 7.81 1.97
CA ASP A 118 -1.93 6.63 2.81
C ASP A 118 -0.83 5.64 2.48
N VAL A 119 0.20 5.61 3.33
CA VAL A 119 1.39 4.78 3.14
C VAL A 119 1.28 3.51 3.97
N ALA A 120 1.65 2.38 3.37
CA ALA A 120 1.78 1.10 4.05
C ALA A 120 3.05 0.40 3.61
N LEU A 121 3.84 -0.05 4.58
CA LEU A 121 5.06 -0.81 4.37
C LEU A 121 4.75 -2.29 4.59
N HIS A 122 4.98 -3.09 3.56
CA HIS A 122 4.71 -4.53 3.61
C HIS A 122 6.02 -5.32 3.59
N MET A 123 6.03 -6.46 4.28
CA MET A 123 7.07 -7.45 4.11
C MET A 123 6.93 -8.12 2.74
N SER A 124 8.07 -8.43 2.11
CA SER A 124 8.09 -9.26 0.91
C SER A 124 7.53 -10.64 1.24
N ARG A 125 6.71 -11.19 0.35
CA ARG A 125 6.21 -12.54 0.51
C ARG A 125 7.34 -13.54 0.32
N THR A 126 7.55 -14.41 1.29
CA THR A 126 8.44 -15.56 1.14
C THR A 126 7.81 -16.60 0.21
N VAL A 127 8.54 -17.01 -0.82
CA VAL A 127 8.12 -18.05 -1.76
C VAL A 127 8.66 -19.39 -1.31
N THR A 128 7.82 -20.39 -1.29
CA THR A 128 8.26 -21.76 -0.99
C THR A 128 8.91 -22.42 -2.22
N ALA A 129 9.76 -23.41 -2.01
CA ALA A 129 10.37 -24.17 -3.11
C ALA A 129 9.30 -24.77 -4.05
N ALA A 130 8.17 -25.23 -3.51
CA ALA A 130 7.05 -25.76 -4.29
C ALA A 130 6.36 -24.73 -5.18
N GLU A 131 6.31 -23.45 -4.74
CA GLU A 131 5.78 -22.35 -5.55
C GLU A 131 6.75 -21.98 -6.69
N LEU A 132 8.06 -22.06 -6.43
CA LEU A 132 9.10 -21.85 -7.45
C LEU A 132 9.09 -22.92 -8.53
N GLU A 133 8.85 -24.19 -8.18
CA GLU A 133 8.72 -25.27 -9.16
C GLU A 133 7.52 -25.05 -10.11
N LYS A 134 6.42 -24.46 -9.60
CA LYS A 134 5.24 -24.15 -10.42
C LYS A 134 5.43 -22.93 -11.32
N ASN A 135 6.29 -22.00 -10.93
CA ASN A 135 6.56 -20.76 -11.65
C ASN A 135 8.07 -20.45 -11.68
N PRO A 136 8.87 -21.18 -12.50
CA PRO A 136 10.32 -21.02 -12.53
C PRO A 136 10.81 -19.64 -13.00
N ASN A 137 9.93 -18.84 -13.60
CA ASN A 137 10.24 -17.47 -14.05
C ASN A 137 9.96 -16.40 -12.98
N GLN A 138 9.56 -16.81 -11.79
CA GLN A 138 9.35 -15.88 -10.69
C GLN A 138 10.71 -15.38 -10.20
N HIS A 139 10.89 -14.06 -10.20
CA HIS A 139 12.12 -13.46 -9.68
C HIS A 139 12.16 -13.64 -8.16
N VAL A 140 13.21 -14.25 -7.66
CA VAL A 140 13.41 -14.52 -6.23
C VAL A 140 14.62 -13.73 -5.76
N GLU A 141 14.38 -12.87 -4.76
CA GLU A 141 15.46 -12.18 -4.06
C GLU A 141 15.75 -12.90 -2.74
N ILE A 142 17.02 -13.01 -2.39
CA ILE A 142 17.46 -13.55 -1.11
C ILE A 142 17.69 -12.37 -0.17
N ASP A 143 16.98 -12.38 0.96
CA ASP A 143 17.22 -11.42 2.01
C ASP A 143 18.61 -11.65 2.62
N PRO A 144 19.52 -10.65 2.54
CA PRO A 144 20.89 -10.81 3.00
C PRO A 144 21.01 -10.96 4.53
N GLU A 145 20.02 -10.51 5.30
CA GLU A 145 20.05 -10.59 6.77
C GLU A 145 19.51 -11.94 7.28
N THR A 146 18.52 -12.51 6.61
CA THR A 146 17.84 -13.73 7.06
C THR A 146 18.12 -14.96 6.21
N GLY A 147 18.74 -14.79 5.02
CA GLY A 147 18.95 -15.86 4.04
C GLY A 147 17.66 -16.42 3.44
N ARG A 148 16.51 -15.77 3.69
CA ARG A 148 15.21 -16.21 3.16
C ARG A 148 15.01 -15.70 1.76
N GLN A 149 14.38 -16.53 0.94
CA GLN A 149 14.03 -16.17 -0.42
C GLN A 149 12.71 -15.39 -0.44
N HIS A 150 12.68 -14.26 -1.14
CA HIS A 150 11.52 -13.42 -1.33
C HIS A 150 11.12 -13.35 -2.80
N ASN A 151 9.83 -13.20 -3.08
CA ASN A 151 9.36 -12.87 -4.42
C ASN A 151 9.74 -11.43 -4.74
N GLY A 152 10.60 -11.25 -5.71
CA GLY A 152 10.78 -9.98 -6.39
C GLY A 152 9.57 -9.77 -7.31
N ASN A 153 8.60 -8.98 -6.87
CA ASN A 153 7.56 -8.43 -7.74
C ASN A 153 8.02 -7.11 -8.26
#